data_dd2c7bac5a7573a53e15fe3d07454408
#
_entry.id   dd2c7bac5a7573a53e15fe3d07454408
#
_cell.length_a   1.000
_cell.length_b   1.000
_cell.length_c   1.000
_cell.angle_alpha   90.00
_cell.angle_beta   90.00
_cell.angle_gamma   90.00
#
_symmetry.space_group_name_H-M   'P 1'
#
loop_
_entity.id
_entity.type
_entity.pdbx_description
1 polymer ?
#
loop_
_entity_poly.entity_id
_entity_poly.type
_entity_poly.pdbx_seq_one_letter_code
_entity_poly.pdbx_strand_id
1 'polypeptide(L)'
;MKLSSAMMTLAAGYGAVRGLQNRPPMPFNDRNFQPTHPTPVMYVHGINSRTAAFESNAQRLKEQGFWVWGYDYGDMIAPGFFGTGDLNSIVGDVEEHVDRVLRKTGAEQVDIVAHSQGALMTKLFISRGGAAKVRRVVAMGGNFHGTDFRGMAGRMGAFASKHPHFTALVAPGAAQQLAGSAWLREFASGPDTAPGIVYTSIYSPADTVVTPTSTSMLEAVPGADVANIDSGQWYDGYAPHHSLMPRDPLYAELTSWGLLREVGDHVPPAHFE
;
A
#
# COMPACT_ATOMS: atom_id res chain seq x y z
N MET A 1 46.93 19.36 8.57
CA MET A 1 46.97 17.95 8.10
C MET A 1 45.62 17.67 7.44
N LYS A 2 45.56 17.58 6.11
CA LYS A 2 44.34 17.28 5.37
C LYS A 2 44.13 15.78 5.41
N LEU A 3 43.06 15.31 6.08
CA LEU A 3 42.62 13.92 5.99
C LEU A 3 42.32 13.59 4.53
N SER A 4 42.88 12.47 4.02
CA SER A 4 42.66 12.07 2.63
C SER A 4 41.15 11.75 2.39
N SER A 5 40.72 12.02 1.18
CA SER A 5 39.33 11.74 0.75
C SER A 5 38.93 10.28 1.01
N ALA A 6 39.87 9.34 0.93
CA ALA A 6 39.64 7.93 1.23
C ALA A 6 39.34 7.67 2.72
N MET A 7 39.94 8.41 3.65
CA MET A 7 39.64 8.27 5.08
C MET A 7 38.23 8.83 5.42
N MET A 8 37.81 9.91 4.74
CA MET A 8 36.44 10.44 4.90
C MET A 8 35.38 9.47 4.37
N THR A 9 35.64 8.82 3.25
CA THR A 9 34.71 7.82 2.67
C THR A 9 34.62 6.57 3.56
N LEU A 10 35.75 6.11 4.14
CA LEU A 10 35.73 5.00 5.10
C LEU A 10 35.03 5.35 6.41
N ALA A 11 35.25 6.55 6.93
CA ALA A 11 34.52 7.02 8.16
C ALA A 11 33.02 7.17 7.95
N ALA A 12 32.59 7.68 6.80
CA ALA A 12 31.19 7.77 6.43
C ALA A 12 30.55 6.38 6.23
N GLY A 13 31.26 5.45 5.58
CA GLY A 13 30.84 4.05 5.43
C GLY A 13 30.72 3.32 6.77
N TYR A 14 31.65 3.53 7.68
CA TYR A 14 31.63 2.92 9.02
C TYR A 14 30.52 3.48 9.91
N GLY A 15 30.22 4.79 9.80
CA GLY A 15 29.09 5.43 10.48
C GLY A 15 27.73 4.91 9.97
N ALA A 16 27.61 4.73 8.65
CA ALA A 16 26.41 4.17 8.03
C ALA A 16 26.18 2.71 8.44
N VAL A 17 27.23 1.89 8.49
CA VAL A 17 27.12 0.49 8.93
C VAL A 17 26.78 0.39 10.42
N ARG A 18 27.35 1.23 11.29
CA ARG A 18 26.96 1.28 12.72
C ARG A 18 25.53 1.76 12.92
N GLY A 19 25.05 2.73 12.12
CA GLY A 19 23.67 3.19 12.14
C GLY A 19 22.68 2.08 11.77
N LEU A 20 23.05 1.21 10.82
CA LEU A 20 22.28 0.04 10.43
C LEU A 20 22.27 -1.06 11.50
N GLN A 21 23.39 -1.26 12.21
CA GLN A 21 23.51 -2.27 13.27
C GLN A 21 22.73 -1.93 14.55
N ASN A 22 22.48 -0.65 14.81
CA ASN A 22 21.73 -0.18 16.00
C ASN A 22 20.27 0.15 15.67
N ARG A 23 19.79 -0.11 14.45
CA ARG A 23 18.38 0.09 14.11
C ARG A 23 17.55 -1.02 14.78
N PRO A 24 16.47 -0.67 15.50
CA PRO A 24 15.58 -1.68 16.04
C PRO A 24 15.08 -2.61 14.91
N PRO A 25 14.84 -3.89 15.21
CA PRO A 25 14.34 -4.82 14.22
C PRO A 25 13.01 -4.31 13.66
N MET A 26 12.81 -4.48 12.36
CA MET A 26 11.56 -4.11 11.70
C MET A 26 10.39 -4.84 12.37
N PRO A 27 9.22 -4.20 12.51
CA PRO A 27 8.09 -4.77 13.23
C PRO A 27 7.50 -6.03 12.57
N PHE A 28 7.81 -6.24 11.29
CA PHE A 28 7.18 -7.26 10.45
C PHE A 28 7.71 -8.68 10.65
N ASN A 29 6.85 -9.67 10.38
CA ASN A 29 7.20 -11.08 10.22
C ASN A 29 7.76 -11.76 11.49
N ASP A 30 7.44 -11.23 12.67
CA ASP A 30 7.86 -11.80 13.95
C ASP A 30 6.98 -13.00 14.29
N ARG A 31 7.55 -14.21 14.12
CA ARG A 31 6.84 -15.46 14.38
C ARG A 31 6.63 -15.76 15.86
N ASN A 32 7.36 -15.09 16.74
CA ASN A 32 7.29 -15.29 18.18
C ASN A 32 6.35 -14.28 18.85
N PHE A 33 5.84 -13.33 18.09
CA PHE A 33 4.87 -12.35 18.58
C PHE A 33 3.59 -13.06 19.03
N GLN A 34 3.06 -12.66 20.19
CA GLN A 34 1.80 -13.18 20.73
C GLN A 34 0.69 -12.15 20.49
N PRO A 35 -0.07 -12.28 19.39
CA PRO A 35 -1.09 -11.30 19.05
C PRO A 35 -2.29 -11.36 19.97
N THR A 36 -2.88 -10.21 20.27
CA THR A 36 -4.21 -10.13 20.91
C THR A 36 -5.33 -10.07 19.86
N HIS A 37 -5.00 -9.72 18.61
CA HIS A 37 -5.89 -9.79 17.47
C HIS A 37 -5.49 -10.98 16.59
N PRO A 38 -6.36 -12.02 16.47
CA PRO A 38 -5.97 -13.31 15.87
C PRO A 38 -5.74 -13.24 14.36
N THR A 39 -6.39 -12.29 13.67
CA THR A 39 -6.21 -12.12 12.21
C THR A 39 -4.92 -11.36 11.92
N PRO A 40 -3.96 -11.95 11.17
CA PRO A 40 -2.73 -11.25 10.81
C PRO A 40 -3.01 -10.11 9.84
N VAL A 41 -2.24 -9.02 9.98
CA VAL A 41 -2.31 -7.84 9.10
C VAL A 41 -1.15 -7.88 8.12
N MET A 42 -1.45 -7.95 6.82
CA MET A 42 -0.44 -7.94 5.75
C MET A 42 -0.36 -6.57 5.08
N TYR A 43 0.85 -6.04 4.96
CA TYR A 43 1.12 -4.77 4.30
C TYR A 43 1.49 -4.95 2.83
N VAL A 44 0.86 -4.15 1.94
CA VAL A 44 1.07 -4.16 0.49
C VAL A 44 1.46 -2.76 0.02
N HIS A 45 2.74 -2.58 -0.34
CA HIS A 45 3.31 -1.27 -0.66
C HIS A 45 2.94 -0.78 -2.09
N GLY A 46 3.23 0.49 -2.39
CA GLY A 46 3.03 1.08 -3.71
C GLY A 46 4.20 0.87 -4.68
N ILE A 47 4.07 1.41 -5.90
CA ILE A 47 5.16 1.46 -6.89
C ILE A 47 6.34 2.26 -6.35
N ASN A 48 7.57 1.90 -6.71
CA ASN A 48 8.81 2.53 -6.25
C ASN A 48 8.93 2.61 -4.72
N SER A 49 8.35 1.66 -4.00
CA SER A 49 8.29 1.64 -2.56
C SER A 49 8.71 0.26 -2.03
N ARG A 50 8.53 0.05 -0.74
CA ARG A 50 8.82 -1.20 -0.03
C ARG A 50 8.05 -1.26 1.28
N THR A 51 7.97 -2.43 1.88
CA THR A 51 7.30 -2.67 3.17
C THR A 51 7.80 -1.74 4.28
N ALA A 52 9.09 -1.41 4.29
CA ALA A 52 9.68 -0.47 5.26
C ALA A 52 9.06 0.95 5.22
N ALA A 53 8.32 1.32 4.18
CA ALA A 53 7.58 2.58 4.16
C ALA A 53 6.50 2.65 5.25
N PHE A 54 6.00 1.52 5.71
CA PHE A 54 4.97 1.42 6.76
C PHE A 54 5.53 1.20 8.17
N GLU A 55 6.85 1.33 8.39
CA GLU A 55 7.49 0.95 9.66
C GLU A 55 6.79 1.55 10.88
N SER A 56 6.51 2.86 10.88
CA SER A 56 5.85 3.54 12.00
C SER A 56 4.39 3.10 12.18
N ASN A 57 3.65 2.95 11.09
CA ASN A 57 2.27 2.45 11.10
C ASN A 57 2.22 1.01 11.66
N ALA A 58 3.06 0.13 11.16
CA ALA A 58 3.13 -1.26 11.59
C ALA A 58 3.62 -1.42 13.03
N GLN A 59 4.56 -0.57 13.47
CA GLN A 59 5.01 -0.56 14.85
C GLN A 59 3.86 -0.21 15.81
N ARG A 60 3.07 0.82 15.46
CA ARG A 60 1.89 1.20 16.24
C ARG A 60 0.85 0.08 16.31
N LEU A 61 0.54 -0.57 15.20
CA LEU A 61 -0.37 -1.71 15.20
C LEU A 61 0.17 -2.88 16.03
N LYS A 62 1.48 -3.16 15.95
CA LYS A 62 2.11 -4.20 16.77
C LYS A 62 2.00 -3.89 18.26
N GLU A 63 2.18 -2.64 18.68
CA GLU A 63 1.98 -2.18 20.07
C GLU A 63 0.54 -2.35 20.55
N GLN A 64 -0.43 -2.26 19.64
CA GLN A 64 -1.84 -2.53 19.90
C GLN A 64 -2.20 -4.02 19.85
N GLY A 65 -1.23 -4.91 19.61
CA GLY A 65 -1.42 -6.35 19.62
C GLY A 65 -1.77 -6.98 18.28
N PHE A 66 -1.66 -6.25 17.17
CA PHE A 66 -1.83 -6.84 15.83
C PHE A 66 -0.58 -7.59 15.38
N TRP A 67 -0.77 -8.71 14.71
CA TRP A 67 0.32 -9.49 14.12
C TRP A 67 0.64 -9.00 12.72
N VAL A 68 1.65 -8.17 12.59
CA VAL A 68 1.98 -7.46 11.34
C VAL A 68 2.96 -8.22 10.47
N TRP A 69 2.63 -8.32 9.17
CA TRP A 69 3.38 -9.04 8.15
C TRP A 69 3.59 -8.15 6.94
N GLY A 70 4.71 -8.32 6.24
CA GLY A 70 4.97 -7.57 5.02
C GLY A 70 6.13 -8.16 4.24
N TYR A 71 6.06 -8.03 2.92
CA TYR A 71 7.07 -8.49 1.98
C TYR A 71 7.18 -7.48 0.84
N ASP A 72 8.40 -7.28 0.38
CA ASP A 72 8.63 -6.52 -0.84
C ASP A 72 8.30 -7.41 -2.04
N TYR A 73 7.72 -6.84 -3.09
CA TYR A 73 7.24 -7.55 -4.27
C TYR A 73 7.49 -6.75 -5.55
N GLY A 74 7.42 -7.44 -6.69
CA GLY A 74 7.64 -6.88 -8.01
C GLY A 74 9.11 -6.64 -8.33
N ASP A 75 9.41 -6.45 -9.61
CA ASP A 75 10.76 -6.21 -10.09
C ASP A 75 11.33 -4.90 -9.53
N MET A 76 12.63 -4.90 -9.29
CA MET A 76 13.36 -3.77 -8.76
C MET A 76 14.14 -3.10 -9.88
N ILE A 77 13.84 -1.81 -10.16
CA ILE A 77 14.63 -0.99 -11.11
C ILE A 77 16.00 -0.65 -10.52
N ALA A 78 16.04 -0.34 -9.22
CA ALA A 78 17.25 0.00 -8.48
C ALA A 78 17.12 -0.49 -7.04
N PRO A 79 18.21 -0.67 -6.30
CA PRO A 79 18.17 -1.12 -4.91
C PRO A 79 17.21 -0.32 -4.04
N GLY A 80 16.21 -1.00 -3.44
CA GLY A 80 15.20 -0.40 -2.58
C GLY A 80 13.95 0.16 -3.27
N PHE A 81 13.83 0.01 -4.60
CA PHE A 81 12.65 0.40 -5.38
C PHE A 81 11.97 -0.85 -5.95
N PHE A 82 10.83 -1.23 -5.35
CA PHE A 82 10.06 -2.40 -5.74
C PHE A 82 8.72 -2.01 -6.37
N GLY A 83 7.96 -2.98 -6.84
CA GLY A 83 6.60 -2.79 -7.38
C GLY A 83 6.57 -2.19 -8.79
N THR A 84 7.64 -2.27 -9.56
CA THR A 84 7.75 -1.64 -10.90
C THR A 84 7.45 -2.59 -12.05
N GLY A 85 7.36 -3.88 -11.79
CA GLY A 85 7.12 -4.92 -12.77
C GLY A 85 5.73 -4.88 -13.42
N ASP A 86 5.45 -5.87 -14.24
CA ASP A 86 4.11 -6.08 -14.84
C ASP A 86 3.08 -6.37 -13.74
N LEU A 87 1.96 -5.65 -13.76
CA LEU A 87 0.96 -5.74 -12.70
C LEU A 87 0.27 -7.11 -12.62
N ASN A 88 0.19 -7.86 -13.71
CA ASN A 88 -0.35 -9.22 -13.66
C ASN A 88 0.57 -10.18 -12.91
N SER A 89 1.90 -10.02 -13.04
CA SER A 89 2.87 -10.76 -12.25
C SER A 89 2.80 -10.35 -10.78
N ILE A 90 2.72 -9.05 -10.51
CA ILE A 90 2.65 -8.50 -9.14
C ILE A 90 1.42 -9.00 -8.38
N VAL A 91 0.26 -9.17 -9.04
CA VAL A 91 -0.91 -9.77 -8.39
C VAL A 91 -0.61 -11.20 -7.92
N GLY A 92 0.15 -11.97 -8.69
CA GLY A 92 0.62 -13.30 -8.30
C GLY A 92 1.55 -13.28 -7.08
N ASP A 93 2.45 -12.29 -7.01
CA ASP A 93 3.32 -12.09 -5.82
C ASP A 93 2.47 -11.79 -4.57
N VAL A 94 1.45 -10.93 -4.69
CA VAL A 94 0.54 -10.61 -3.58
C VAL A 94 -0.19 -11.87 -3.10
N GLU A 95 -0.71 -12.69 -4.02
CA GLU A 95 -1.35 -13.96 -3.68
C GLU A 95 -0.38 -14.91 -2.95
N GLU A 96 0.84 -15.08 -3.47
CA GLU A 96 1.85 -15.91 -2.82
C GLU A 96 2.17 -15.43 -1.39
N HIS A 97 2.24 -14.10 -1.20
CA HIS A 97 2.52 -13.51 0.11
C HIS A 97 1.35 -13.70 1.08
N VAL A 98 0.09 -13.54 0.65
CA VAL A 98 -1.09 -13.86 1.45
C VAL A 98 -1.05 -15.33 1.87
N ASP A 99 -0.85 -16.25 0.94
CA ASP A 99 -0.79 -17.68 1.23
C ASP A 99 0.37 -18.03 2.18
N ARG A 100 1.50 -17.34 2.05
CA ARG A 100 2.65 -17.48 2.95
C ARG A 100 2.32 -17.03 4.37
N VAL A 101 1.59 -15.92 4.53
CA VAL A 101 1.14 -15.44 5.85
C VAL A 101 0.18 -16.44 6.47
N LEU A 102 -0.85 -16.87 5.74
CA LEU A 102 -1.82 -17.85 6.21
C LEU A 102 -1.15 -19.16 6.67
N ARG A 103 -0.23 -19.71 5.86
CA ARG A 103 0.54 -20.91 6.23
C ARG A 103 1.42 -20.72 7.48
N LYS A 104 1.97 -19.52 7.68
CA LYS A 104 2.87 -19.25 8.82
C LYS A 104 2.14 -18.96 10.11
N THR A 105 0.94 -18.44 10.03
CA THR A 105 0.13 -18.03 11.19
C THR A 105 -0.92 -19.07 11.57
N GLY A 106 -1.33 -19.93 10.64
CA GLY A 106 -2.45 -20.83 10.81
C GLY A 106 -3.81 -20.15 10.73
N ALA A 107 -3.85 -18.86 10.39
CA ALA A 107 -5.09 -18.10 10.21
C ALA A 107 -5.80 -18.51 8.91
N GLU A 108 -7.12 -18.38 8.87
CA GLU A 108 -7.93 -18.61 7.67
C GLU A 108 -7.99 -17.38 6.76
N GLN A 109 -7.88 -16.18 7.33
CA GLN A 109 -7.96 -14.91 6.63
C GLN A 109 -6.87 -13.95 7.09
N VAL A 110 -6.56 -12.96 6.24
CA VAL A 110 -5.73 -11.80 6.57
C VAL A 110 -6.56 -10.53 6.54
N ASP A 111 -6.12 -9.53 7.28
CA ASP A 111 -6.45 -8.13 7.01
C ASP A 111 -5.34 -7.53 6.12
N ILE A 112 -5.69 -6.66 5.19
CA ILE A 112 -4.72 -6.03 4.29
C ILE A 112 -4.67 -4.53 4.56
N VAL A 113 -3.45 -4.00 4.75
CA VAL A 113 -3.16 -2.57 4.75
C VAL A 113 -2.36 -2.26 3.49
N ALA A 114 -2.91 -1.43 2.62
CA ALA A 114 -2.33 -1.18 1.30
C ALA A 114 -2.13 0.32 1.02
N HIS A 115 -1.13 0.66 0.22
CA HIS A 115 -0.89 2.03 -0.23
C HIS A 115 -0.76 2.09 -1.74
N SER A 116 -1.42 3.11 -2.35
CA SER A 116 -1.22 3.43 -3.77
C SER A 116 -1.50 2.21 -4.67
N GLN A 117 -0.55 1.82 -5.54
CA GLN A 117 -0.60 0.60 -6.37
C GLN A 117 -0.96 -0.65 -5.56
N GLY A 118 -0.49 -0.76 -4.31
CA GLY A 118 -0.79 -1.91 -3.46
C GLY A 118 -2.29 -2.11 -3.23
N ALA A 119 -3.06 -1.02 -3.19
CA ALA A 119 -4.52 -1.07 -3.09
C ALA A 119 -5.17 -1.62 -4.38
N LEU A 120 -4.68 -1.20 -5.55
CA LEU A 120 -5.11 -1.76 -6.84
C LEU A 120 -4.78 -3.25 -6.94
N MET A 121 -3.58 -3.64 -6.51
CA MET A 121 -3.19 -5.06 -6.51
C MET A 121 -4.05 -5.89 -5.55
N THR A 122 -4.42 -5.33 -4.40
CA THR A 122 -5.35 -5.96 -3.45
C THR A 122 -6.74 -6.14 -4.07
N LYS A 123 -7.29 -5.11 -4.75
CA LYS A 123 -8.55 -5.22 -5.49
C LYS A 123 -8.50 -6.36 -6.51
N LEU A 124 -7.43 -6.43 -7.29
CA LEU A 124 -7.27 -7.48 -8.32
C LEU A 124 -7.09 -8.87 -7.73
N PHE A 125 -6.34 -9.02 -6.66
CA PHE A 125 -6.22 -10.27 -5.93
C PHE A 125 -7.58 -10.77 -5.44
N ILE A 126 -8.38 -9.89 -4.83
CA ILE A 126 -9.74 -10.19 -4.34
C ILE A 126 -10.64 -10.60 -5.51
N SER A 127 -10.65 -9.85 -6.62
CA SER A 127 -11.49 -10.13 -7.80
C SER A 127 -11.11 -11.43 -8.53
N ARG A 128 -9.87 -11.88 -8.40
CA ARG A 128 -9.35 -13.11 -9.01
C ARG A 128 -9.50 -14.36 -8.12
N GLY A 129 -10.34 -14.29 -7.08
CA GLY A 129 -10.65 -15.42 -6.21
C GLY A 129 -10.06 -15.34 -4.81
N GLY A 130 -9.31 -14.29 -4.47
CA GLY A 130 -8.73 -14.08 -3.15
C GLY A 130 -9.72 -13.66 -2.06
N ALA A 131 -10.97 -13.37 -2.39
CA ALA A 131 -11.96 -12.81 -1.46
C ALA A 131 -12.13 -13.63 -0.16
N ALA A 132 -12.17 -14.95 -0.26
CA ALA A 132 -12.32 -15.82 0.90
C ALA A 132 -11.14 -15.75 1.89
N LYS A 133 -9.97 -15.29 1.45
CA LYS A 133 -8.74 -15.15 2.24
C LYS A 133 -8.61 -13.78 2.91
N VAL A 134 -9.54 -12.83 2.66
CA VAL A 134 -9.46 -11.45 3.16
C VAL A 134 -10.67 -11.10 4.01
N ARG A 135 -10.44 -10.57 5.20
CA ARG A 135 -11.48 -10.11 6.12
C ARG A 135 -11.72 -8.61 6.00
N ARG A 136 -10.64 -7.82 6.01
CA ARG A 136 -10.66 -6.35 5.96
C ARG A 136 -9.60 -5.80 5.03
N VAL A 137 -9.90 -4.65 4.44
CA VAL A 137 -8.93 -3.87 3.64
C VAL A 137 -8.91 -2.43 4.15
N VAL A 138 -7.73 -1.93 4.50
CA VAL A 138 -7.50 -0.51 4.73
C VAL A 138 -6.54 0.01 3.67
N ALA A 139 -7.00 0.91 2.83
CA ALA A 139 -6.23 1.47 1.72
C ALA A 139 -5.91 2.95 1.97
N MET A 140 -4.69 3.35 1.68
CA MET A 140 -4.19 4.73 1.77
C MET A 140 -3.86 5.23 0.38
N GLY A 141 -4.55 6.28 -0.11
CA GLY A 141 -4.32 6.84 -1.44
C GLY A 141 -4.36 5.77 -2.55
N GLY A 142 -5.33 4.87 -2.49
CA GLY A 142 -5.45 3.76 -3.43
C GLY A 142 -5.80 4.23 -4.84
N ASN A 143 -5.11 3.76 -5.86
CA ASN A 143 -5.42 4.10 -7.26
C ASN A 143 -6.31 3.04 -7.93
N PHE A 144 -7.46 2.73 -7.32
CA PHE A 144 -8.36 1.67 -7.75
C PHE A 144 -8.84 1.79 -9.20
N HIS A 145 -8.88 2.99 -9.74
CA HIS A 145 -9.33 3.31 -11.10
C HIS A 145 -8.21 3.92 -11.96
N GLY A 146 -6.95 3.79 -11.50
CA GLY A 146 -5.79 4.40 -12.13
C GLY A 146 -5.59 5.86 -11.72
N THR A 147 -4.66 6.54 -12.40
CA THR A 147 -4.35 7.94 -12.13
C THR A 147 -4.15 8.72 -13.41
N ASP A 148 -4.58 9.98 -13.43
CA ASP A 148 -4.32 10.92 -14.53
C ASP A 148 -3.07 11.78 -14.30
N PHE A 149 -2.42 11.67 -13.12
CA PHE A 149 -1.28 12.50 -12.73
C PHE A 149 -1.53 13.99 -13.00
N ARG A 150 -2.65 14.54 -12.52
CA ARG A 150 -3.11 15.91 -12.79
C ARG A 150 -3.26 16.22 -14.29
N GLY A 151 -3.89 15.32 -15.04
CA GLY A 151 -4.14 15.48 -16.47
C GLY A 151 -2.95 15.14 -17.36
N MET A 152 -1.85 14.58 -16.83
CA MET A 152 -0.67 14.21 -17.61
C MET A 152 -0.73 12.80 -18.20
N ALA A 153 -1.69 11.97 -17.80
CA ALA A 153 -1.78 10.56 -18.21
C ALA A 153 -1.78 10.38 -19.74
N GLY A 154 -2.49 11.22 -20.47
CA GLY A 154 -2.51 11.16 -21.93
C GLY A 154 -1.14 11.38 -22.58
N ARG A 155 -0.34 12.33 -22.05
CA ARG A 155 1.03 12.60 -22.53
C ARG A 155 1.98 11.45 -22.18
N MET A 156 1.87 10.91 -20.99
CA MET A 156 2.66 9.76 -20.52
C MET A 156 2.29 8.50 -21.32
N GLY A 157 1.02 8.26 -21.56
CA GLY A 157 0.54 7.14 -22.39
C GLY A 157 1.01 7.25 -23.84
N ALA A 158 1.00 8.44 -24.43
CA ALA A 158 1.53 8.68 -25.77
C ALA A 158 3.05 8.43 -25.84
N PHE A 159 3.80 8.81 -24.79
CA PHE A 159 5.22 8.48 -24.71
C PHE A 159 5.45 6.97 -24.61
N ALA A 160 4.73 6.30 -23.72
CA ALA A 160 4.82 4.85 -23.53
C ALA A 160 4.49 4.09 -24.84
N SER A 161 3.49 4.53 -25.60
CA SER A 161 3.11 3.95 -26.88
C SER A 161 4.18 4.14 -27.97
N LYS A 162 4.90 5.28 -27.94
CA LYS A 162 6.01 5.54 -28.89
C LYS A 162 7.29 4.79 -28.53
N HIS A 163 7.46 4.44 -27.26
CA HIS A 163 8.66 3.78 -26.75
C HIS A 163 8.33 2.51 -25.94
N PRO A 164 7.61 1.53 -26.54
CA PRO A 164 7.09 0.38 -25.79
C PRO A 164 8.19 -0.48 -25.16
N HIS A 165 9.31 -0.67 -25.85
CA HIS A 165 10.43 -1.46 -25.31
C HIS A 165 11.12 -0.77 -24.12
N PHE A 166 11.27 0.54 -24.19
CA PHE A 166 11.82 1.31 -23.07
C PHE A 166 10.89 1.27 -21.85
N THR A 167 9.59 1.49 -22.08
CA THR A 167 8.58 1.46 -21.00
C THR A 167 8.49 0.08 -20.35
N ALA A 168 8.50 -0.99 -21.16
CA ALA A 168 8.49 -2.37 -20.64
C ALA A 168 9.74 -2.71 -19.82
N LEU A 169 10.89 -2.11 -20.17
CA LEU A 169 12.14 -2.35 -19.46
C LEU A 169 12.22 -1.59 -18.13
N VAL A 170 11.66 -0.37 -18.08
CA VAL A 170 11.89 0.55 -16.94
C VAL A 170 10.80 0.47 -15.89
N ALA A 171 9.53 0.50 -16.27
CA ALA A 171 8.41 0.48 -15.35
C ALA A 171 7.08 0.14 -16.06
N PRO A 172 6.86 -1.10 -16.47
CA PRO A 172 5.60 -1.48 -17.14
C PRO A 172 4.38 -1.18 -16.25
N GLY A 173 4.47 -1.45 -14.95
CA GLY A 173 3.41 -1.17 -14.00
C GLY A 173 2.98 0.31 -13.93
N ALA A 174 3.90 1.25 -14.13
CA ALA A 174 3.56 2.67 -14.16
C ALA A 174 2.66 3.02 -15.36
N ALA A 175 2.97 2.48 -16.55
CA ALA A 175 2.14 2.69 -17.75
C ALA A 175 0.76 2.01 -17.63
N GLN A 176 0.70 0.83 -17.03
CA GLN A 176 -0.53 0.09 -16.82
C GLN A 176 -1.51 0.82 -15.91
N GLN A 177 -1.04 1.59 -14.94
CA GLN A 177 -1.85 2.34 -13.99
C GLN A 177 -2.37 3.70 -14.50
N LEU A 178 -1.96 4.13 -15.71
CA LEU A 178 -2.46 5.38 -16.26
C LEU A 178 -3.95 5.28 -16.56
N ALA A 179 -4.70 6.31 -16.17
CA ALA A 179 -6.13 6.42 -16.47
C ALA A 179 -6.37 6.23 -17.98
N GLY A 180 -7.31 5.37 -18.32
CA GLY A 180 -7.61 5.03 -19.71
C GLY A 180 -6.60 4.09 -20.40
N SER A 181 -5.67 3.48 -19.66
CA SER A 181 -4.82 2.42 -20.21
C SER A 181 -5.66 1.21 -20.67
N ALA A 182 -5.17 0.46 -21.66
CA ALA A 182 -5.83 -0.77 -22.08
C ALA A 182 -5.88 -1.80 -20.93
N TRP A 183 -4.81 -1.85 -20.15
CA TRP A 183 -4.71 -2.76 -19.01
C TRP A 183 -5.79 -2.50 -17.95
N LEU A 184 -6.02 -1.21 -17.56
CA LEU A 184 -7.07 -0.87 -16.60
C LEU A 184 -8.46 -1.24 -17.12
N ARG A 185 -8.75 -0.98 -18.40
CA ARG A 185 -10.03 -1.36 -19.00
C ARG A 185 -10.26 -2.87 -19.00
N GLU A 186 -9.22 -3.64 -19.19
CA GLU A 186 -9.31 -5.11 -19.27
C GLU A 186 -9.37 -5.75 -17.88
N PHE A 187 -8.52 -5.30 -16.95
CA PHE A 187 -8.28 -6.02 -15.69
C PHE A 187 -8.83 -5.34 -14.44
N ALA A 188 -9.13 -4.04 -14.49
CA ALA A 188 -9.56 -3.28 -13.33
C ALA A 188 -10.97 -2.67 -13.45
N SER A 189 -11.71 -3.00 -14.51
CA SER A 189 -13.07 -2.50 -14.76
C SER A 189 -14.18 -3.26 -14.01
N GLY A 190 -13.83 -4.32 -13.29
CA GLY A 190 -14.77 -5.08 -12.45
C GLY A 190 -15.17 -4.32 -11.17
N PRO A 191 -16.05 -4.90 -10.35
CA PRO A 191 -16.48 -4.34 -9.07
C PRO A 191 -15.29 -3.95 -8.19
N ASP A 192 -15.44 -2.86 -7.43
CA ASP A 192 -14.39 -2.37 -6.53
C ASP A 192 -14.21 -3.25 -5.30
N THR A 193 -15.28 -3.91 -4.90
CA THR A 193 -15.36 -4.63 -3.63
C THR A 193 -15.95 -6.03 -3.83
N ALA A 194 -15.84 -6.86 -2.81
CA ALA A 194 -16.44 -8.19 -2.75
C ALA A 194 -17.32 -8.34 -1.50
N PRO A 195 -18.41 -9.13 -1.55
CA PRO A 195 -19.24 -9.41 -0.39
C PRO A 195 -18.46 -10.00 0.78
N GLY A 196 -18.87 -9.65 2.00
CA GLY A 196 -18.28 -10.18 3.24
C GLY A 196 -16.97 -9.51 3.68
N ILE A 197 -16.44 -8.56 2.91
CA ILE A 197 -15.23 -7.81 3.26
C ILE A 197 -15.58 -6.39 3.69
N VAL A 198 -14.89 -5.92 4.73
CA VAL A 198 -14.99 -4.54 5.24
C VAL A 198 -13.84 -3.70 4.68
N TYR A 199 -14.17 -2.62 3.99
CA TYR A 199 -13.21 -1.74 3.34
C TYR A 199 -13.17 -0.36 4.00
N THR A 200 -11.97 0.16 4.20
CA THR A 200 -11.74 1.55 4.60
C THR A 200 -10.74 2.16 3.60
N SER A 201 -11.18 3.12 2.82
CA SER A 201 -10.30 3.88 1.92
C SER A 201 -10.07 5.27 2.47
N ILE A 202 -8.79 5.59 2.73
CA ILE A 202 -8.35 6.85 3.31
C ILE A 202 -7.57 7.60 2.23
N TYR A 203 -7.94 8.84 1.95
CA TYR A 203 -7.30 9.65 0.91
C TYR A 203 -7.18 11.11 1.32
N SER A 204 -6.31 11.84 0.62
CA SER A 204 -5.96 13.23 0.92
C SER A 204 -6.30 14.14 -0.24
N PRO A 205 -6.90 15.32 -0.02
CA PRO A 205 -7.12 16.31 -1.07
C PRO A 205 -5.82 16.90 -1.63
N ALA A 206 -4.67 16.76 -0.92
CA ALA A 206 -3.37 17.19 -1.41
C ALA A 206 -2.62 16.10 -2.20
N ASP A 207 -3.25 14.95 -2.47
CA ASP A 207 -2.65 13.92 -3.30
C ASP A 207 -2.44 14.44 -4.74
N THR A 208 -1.21 14.36 -5.20
CA THR A 208 -0.81 14.81 -6.54
C THR A 208 -0.38 13.65 -7.44
N VAL A 209 -0.36 12.45 -6.89
CA VAL A 209 0.05 11.23 -7.58
C VAL A 209 -1.17 10.44 -8.02
N VAL A 210 -2.11 10.21 -7.12
CA VAL A 210 -3.39 9.54 -7.43
C VAL A 210 -4.47 10.60 -7.62
N THR A 211 -4.75 10.91 -8.89
CA THR A 211 -5.67 11.99 -9.26
C THR A 211 -6.61 11.56 -10.39
N PRO A 212 -7.85 12.08 -10.39
CA PRO A 212 -8.49 12.82 -9.30
C PRO A 212 -8.61 11.98 -8.02
N THR A 213 -8.79 12.62 -6.86
CA THR A 213 -8.90 11.91 -5.56
C THR A 213 -10.05 10.91 -5.50
N SER A 214 -11.08 11.10 -6.32
CA SER A 214 -12.17 10.14 -6.49
C SER A 214 -11.73 8.75 -6.96
N THR A 215 -10.53 8.61 -7.55
CA THR A 215 -9.99 7.29 -7.93
C THR A 215 -9.61 6.44 -6.72
N SER A 216 -9.50 7.07 -5.55
CA SER A 216 -9.29 6.37 -4.27
C SER A 216 -10.58 5.95 -3.58
N MET A 217 -11.74 6.38 -4.07
CA MET A 217 -13.04 5.95 -3.53
C MET A 217 -13.40 4.56 -4.03
N LEU A 218 -14.11 3.81 -3.19
CA LEU A 218 -14.64 2.48 -3.51
C LEU A 218 -16.15 2.50 -3.55
N GLU A 219 -16.74 1.77 -4.48
CA GLU A 219 -18.16 1.49 -4.53
C GLU A 219 -18.47 0.14 -3.88
N ALA A 220 -19.45 0.12 -2.96
CA ALA A 220 -19.86 -1.10 -2.30
C ALA A 220 -20.76 -1.95 -3.20
N VAL A 221 -20.42 -3.22 -3.38
CA VAL A 221 -21.39 -4.21 -3.87
C VAL A 221 -22.29 -4.68 -2.72
N PRO A 222 -23.46 -5.27 -2.99
CA PRO A 222 -24.29 -5.87 -1.94
C PRO A 222 -23.50 -6.85 -1.08
N GLY A 223 -23.54 -6.66 0.24
CA GLY A 223 -22.79 -7.47 1.22
C GLY A 223 -21.37 -7.04 1.49
N ALA A 224 -20.84 -6.01 0.84
CA ALA A 224 -19.61 -5.33 1.21
C ALA A 224 -19.91 -4.10 2.08
N ASP A 225 -19.01 -3.77 3.00
CA ASP A 225 -19.07 -2.56 3.81
C ASP A 225 -17.92 -1.62 3.43
N VAL A 226 -18.22 -0.35 3.13
CA VAL A 226 -17.22 0.62 2.64
C VAL A 226 -17.30 1.93 3.41
N ALA A 227 -16.19 2.35 4.00
CA ALA A 227 -15.97 3.70 4.50
C ALA A 227 -14.93 4.43 3.63
N ASN A 228 -15.33 5.51 2.96
CA ASN A 228 -14.45 6.39 2.19
C ASN A 228 -14.15 7.64 3.03
N ILE A 229 -12.90 7.82 3.43
CA ILE A 229 -12.47 8.86 4.38
C ILE A 229 -11.56 9.87 3.68
N ASP A 230 -12.08 11.05 3.40
CA ASP A 230 -11.29 12.22 2.98
C ASP A 230 -10.68 12.87 4.23
N SER A 231 -9.36 12.80 4.38
CA SER A 231 -8.68 13.34 5.56
C SER A 231 -8.86 14.86 5.69
N GLY A 232 -8.96 15.58 4.58
CA GLY A 232 -9.21 17.03 4.61
C GLY A 232 -10.61 17.40 5.05
N GLN A 233 -11.58 16.59 4.67
CA GLN A 233 -12.98 16.81 5.05
C GLN A 233 -13.24 16.48 6.52
N TRP A 234 -12.66 15.38 7.01
CA TRP A 234 -12.90 14.91 8.37
C TRP A 234 -12.03 15.60 9.44
N TYR A 235 -10.84 16.12 9.06
CA TYR A 235 -9.84 16.61 10.01
C TYR A 235 -9.34 18.01 9.67
N ASP A 236 -10.24 18.96 9.56
CA ASP A 236 -9.97 20.40 9.44
C ASP A 236 -8.89 20.75 8.37
N GLY A 237 -9.03 20.17 7.18
CA GLY A 237 -8.12 20.42 6.07
C GLY A 237 -6.81 19.62 6.14
N TYR A 238 -6.69 18.62 7.02
CA TYR A 238 -5.49 17.79 7.11
C TYR A 238 -5.24 17.02 5.81
N ALA A 239 -4.12 17.28 5.18
CA ALA A 239 -3.86 16.85 3.81
C ALA A 239 -2.39 16.44 3.58
N PRO A 240 -1.98 15.24 4.00
CA PRO A 240 -0.64 14.74 3.75
C PRO A 240 -0.41 14.45 2.26
N HIS A 241 0.84 14.64 1.80
CA HIS A 241 1.23 14.22 0.47
C HIS A 241 1.21 12.70 0.33
N HIS A 242 0.94 12.20 -0.88
CA HIS A 242 0.82 10.78 -1.21
C HIS A 242 1.90 9.88 -0.59
N SER A 243 3.18 10.23 -0.75
CA SER A 243 4.31 9.44 -0.26
C SER A 243 4.48 9.44 1.27
N LEU A 244 3.78 10.34 1.99
CA LEU A 244 3.84 10.44 3.44
C LEU A 244 2.76 9.61 4.12
N MET A 245 1.65 9.29 3.45
CA MET A 245 0.51 8.56 4.04
C MET A 245 0.90 7.30 4.82
N PRO A 246 1.82 6.43 4.35
CA PRO A 246 2.20 5.23 5.10
C PRO A 246 2.91 5.50 6.43
N ARG A 247 3.44 6.72 6.64
CA ARG A 247 4.17 7.13 7.85
C ARG A 247 3.42 8.16 8.69
N ASP A 248 2.30 8.62 8.18
CA ASP A 248 1.52 9.68 8.79
C ASP A 248 0.82 9.18 10.05
N PRO A 249 0.94 9.91 11.20
CA PRO A 249 0.34 9.48 12.46
C PRO A 249 -1.19 9.38 12.40
N LEU A 250 -1.87 10.32 11.73
CA LEU A 250 -3.32 10.27 11.55
C LEU A 250 -3.72 9.03 10.73
N TYR A 251 -2.99 8.73 9.66
CA TYR A 251 -3.26 7.56 8.83
C TYR A 251 -2.98 6.25 9.59
N ALA A 252 -2.06 6.25 10.55
CA ALA A 252 -1.86 5.10 11.43
C ALA A 252 -3.05 4.87 12.38
N GLU A 253 -3.64 5.95 12.94
CA GLU A 253 -4.87 5.88 13.73
C GLU A 253 -6.04 5.38 12.90
N LEU A 254 -6.23 5.96 11.73
CA LEU A 254 -7.30 5.56 10.82
C LEU A 254 -7.12 4.12 10.32
N THR A 255 -5.88 3.63 10.23
CA THR A 255 -5.60 2.21 9.96
C THR A 255 -6.10 1.34 11.10
N SER A 256 -5.76 1.68 12.33
CA SER A 256 -6.25 0.97 13.51
C SER A 256 -7.78 0.96 13.59
N TRP A 257 -8.40 2.12 13.42
CA TRP A 257 -9.86 2.22 13.36
C TRP A 257 -10.46 1.37 12.24
N GLY A 258 -9.94 1.44 11.02
CA GLY A 258 -10.43 0.66 9.88
C GLY A 258 -10.33 -0.85 10.08
N LEU A 259 -9.33 -1.31 10.84
CA LEU A 259 -9.18 -2.71 11.23
C LEU A 259 -10.13 -3.15 12.36
N LEU A 260 -10.66 -2.21 13.15
CA LEU A 260 -11.48 -2.49 14.34
C LEU A 260 -12.93 -2.06 14.22
N ARG A 261 -13.26 -1.08 13.37
CA ARG A 261 -14.61 -0.52 13.26
C ARG A 261 -15.68 -1.59 13.03
N GLU A 262 -16.85 -1.38 13.60
CA GLU A 262 -18.01 -2.23 13.33
C GLU A 262 -18.52 -2.08 11.89
N VAL A 263 -19.15 -3.13 11.37
CA VAL A 263 -19.85 -3.06 10.07
C VAL A 263 -20.95 -2.00 10.17
N GLY A 264 -21.00 -1.09 9.20
CA GLY A 264 -21.93 0.06 9.20
C GLY A 264 -21.41 1.30 9.93
N ASP A 265 -20.32 1.22 10.67
CA ASP A 265 -19.66 2.41 11.24
C ASP A 265 -18.75 3.04 10.19
N HIS A 266 -19.21 4.15 9.62
CA HIS A 266 -18.47 4.90 8.57
C HIS A 266 -17.96 6.25 9.06
N VAL A 267 -18.07 6.54 10.36
CA VAL A 267 -17.63 7.80 10.98
C VAL A 267 -16.30 7.59 11.67
N PRO A 268 -15.21 8.17 11.16
CA PRO A 268 -13.92 8.01 11.81
C PRO A 268 -13.87 8.76 13.14
N PRO A 269 -12.99 8.37 14.09
CA PRO A 269 -12.89 9.01 15.38
C PRO A 269 -12.52 10.51 15.24
N ALA A 270 -13.18 11.37 16.03
CA ALA A 270 -13.01 12.82 15.92
C ALA A 270 -11.69 13.32 16.54
N HIS A 271 -11.10 12.57 17.45
CA HIS A 271 -9.87 12.90 18.17
C HIS A 271 -8.97 11.68 18.26
N PHE A 272 -7.66 11.94 18.27
CA PHE A 272 -6.61 10.94 18.46
C PHE A 272 -6.06 11.08 19.89
N GLU A 273 -5.93 9.95 20.57
CA GLU A 273 -5.20 9.86 21.83
C GLU A 273 -3.71 9.61 21.60
#